data_c21185101c7db01576ad0634e597edee
#
_entry.id   c21185101c7db01576ad0634e597edee
#
_cell.length_a   1.000
_cell.length_b   1.000
_cell.length_c   1.000
_cell.angle_alpha   90.00
_cell.angle_beta   90.00
_cell.angle_gamma   90.00
#
_symmetry.space_group_name_H-M   'P 1'
#
loop_
_entity.id
_entity.type
_entity.pdbx_description
1 polymer ?
#
loop_
_entity_poly.entity_id
_entity_poly.type
_entity_poly.pdbx_seq_one_letter_code
_entity_poly.pdbx_strand_id
1 'polypeptide(L)'
;MRQAFLEALLLIIAAIVLGLAYTFATHQGLFVDAQPVQSPAISPLEMISLAQAKELFESQHALFIDARHEFDYDQGHIRGAINVALKKFDAHLARLNKIPKNTLLITYCDGAECNSSIELSVKLMESGFTNVKVFFGGWQEWNSAKLPIEE
;
A
#
# COMPACT_ATOMS: atom_id res chain seq x y z
N MET A 1 45.82 48.41 -5.97
CA MET A 1 44.84 47.62 -5.15
C MET A 1 43.40 47.77 -5.62
N ARG A 2 42.87 48.99 -5.83
CA ARG A 2 41.46 49.17 -6.32
C ARG A 2 41.20 48.60 -7.71
N GLN A 3 42.15 48.70 -8.65
CA GLN A 3 41.95 48.15 -10.02
C GLN A 3 41.94 46.59 -10.00
N ALA A 4 42.85 45.94 -9.30
CA ALA A 4 42.86 44.49 -9.20
C ALA A 4 41.60 43.95 -8.50
N PHE A 5 41.03 44.69 -7.54
CA PHE A 5 39.76 44.32 -6.91
C PHE A 5 38.57 44.44 -7.87
N LEU A 6 38.55 45.49 -8.70
CA LEU A 6 37.49 45.66 -9.71
C LEU A 6 37.55 44.58 -10.81
N GLU A 7 38.76 44.22 -11.26
CA GLU A 7 38.93 43.12 -12.24
C GLU A 7 38.50 41.79 -11.67
N ALA A 8 38.84 41.47 -10.43
CA ALA A 8 38.38 40.24 -9.77
C ALA A 8 36.86 40.20 -9.61
N LEU A 9 36.24 41.31 -9.25
CA LEU A 9 34.81 41.43 -9.11
C LEU A 9 34.06 41.22 -10.46
N LEU A 10 34.61 41.81 -11.54
CA LEU A 10 34.07 41.61 -12.89
C LEU A 10 34.13 40.17 -13.37
N LEU A 11 35.23 39.46 -13.07
CA LEU A 11 35.38 38.04 -13.42
C LEU A 11 34.38 37.16 -12.67
N ILE A 12 34.12 37.44 -11.40
CA ILE A 12 33.14 36.73 -10.58
C ILE A 12 31.73 36.95 -11.16
N ILE A 13 31.36 38.19 -11.48
CA ILE A 13 30.06 38.51 -12.07
C ILE A 13 29.91 37.83 -13.42
N ALA A 14 30.92 37.84 -14.28
CA ALA A 14 30.88 37.16 -15.56
C ALA A 14 30.69 35.63 -15.42
N ALA A 15 31.37 35.01 -14.45
CA ALA A 15 31.20 33.56 -14.17
C ALA A 15 29.77 33.23 -13.70
N ILE A 16 29.19 34.05 -12.83
CA ILE A 16 27.82 33.88 -12.34
C ILE A 16 26.82 34.02 -13.52
N VAL A 17 26.99 35.05 -14.36
CA VAL A 17 26.08 35.25 -15.51
C VAL A 17 26.17 34.09 -16.51
N LEU A 18 27.38 33.62 -16.81
CA LEU A 18 27.59 32.48 -17.69
C LEU A 18 27.00 31.18 -17.10
N GLY A 19 27.14 30.94 -15.81
CA GLY A 19 26.56 29.80 -15.12
C GLY A 19 25.03 29.84 -15.16
N LEU A 20 24.41 31.00 -14.90
CA LEU A 20 22.96 31.18 -14.99
C LEU A 20 22.45 31.01 -16.43
N ALA A 21 23.18 31.56 -17.42
CA ALA A 21 22.82 31.41 -18.83
C ALA A 21 22.91 29.94 -19.29
N TYR A 22 23.92 29.21 -18.84
CA TYR A 22 24.07 27.78 -19.13
C TYR A 22 22.93 26.95 -18.53
N THR A 23 22.56 27.19 -17.25
CA THR A 23 21.44 26.49 -16.60
C THR A 23 20.10 26.80 -17.28
N PHE A 24 19.92 28.04 -17.74
CA PHE A 24 18.71 28.44 -18.46
C PHE A 24 18.64 27.81 -19.87
N ALA A 25 19.79 27.75 -20.59
CA ALA A 25 19.88 27.19 -21.94
C ALA A 25 19.70 25.66 -21.97
N THR A 26 20.10 24.96 -20.92
CA THR A 26 19.99 23.50 -20.82
C THR A 26 18.64 23.03 -20.25
N HIS A 27 17.72 23.95 -19.91
CA HIS A 27 16.46 23.65 -19.22
C HIS A 27 16.63 22.86 -17.90
N GLN A 28 17.85 22.76 -17.40
CA GLN A 28 18.11 22.27 -16.05
C GLN A 28 17.93 23.43 -15.08
N GLY A 29 16.70 23.85 -14.87
CA GLY A 29 16.38 24.87 -13.89
C GLY A 29 16.92 24.50 -12.50
N LEU A 30 17.32 25.54 -11.72
CA LEU A 30 17.73 25.40 -10.31
C LEU A 30 16.62 24.82 -9.42
N PHE A 31 15.42 24.79 -9.92
CA PHE A 31 14.28 24.09 -9.32
C PHE A 31 14.10 22.78 -10.09
N VAL A 32 14.54 21.69 -9.50
CA VAL A 32 14.04 20.37 -9.91
C VAL A 32 12.52 20.48 -9.75
N ASP A 33 11.80 20.51 -10.88
CA ASP A 33 10.38 20.24 -10.87
C ASP A 33 10.25 18.83 -10.26
N ALA A 34 10.06 18.80 -8.94
CA ALA A 34 9.60 17.62 -8.26
C ALA A 34 8.19 17.38 -8.83
N GLN A 35 8.12 16.75 -9.99
CA GLN A 35 6.88 16.14 -10.42
C GLN A 35 6.44 15.30 -9.23
N PRO A 36 5.25 15.53 -8.67
CA PRO A 36 4.77 14.64 -7.65
C PRO A 36 4.84 13.25 -8.29
N VAL A 37 5.67 12.38 -7.71
CA VAL A 37 5.68 10.97 -8.07
C VAL A 37 4.22 10.57 -7.93
N GLN A 38 3.54 10.41 -9.05
CA GLN A 38 2.21 9.83 -9.08
C GLN A 38 2.43 8.39 -8.65
N SER A 39 2.50 8.19 -7.35
CA SER A 39 2.20 6.89 -6.77
C SER A 39 0.89 6.47 -7.42
N PRO A 40 0.79 5.27 -8.01
CA PRO A 40 -0.48 4.80 -8.51
C PRO A 40 -1.50 5.10 -7.42
N ALA A 41 -2.56 5.84 -7.77
CA ALA A 41 -3.54 6.30 -6.80
C ALA A 41 -4.10 5.04 -6.14
N ILE A 42 -3.50 4.67 -5.01
CA ILE A 42 -4.03 3.60 -4.15
C ILE A 42 -5.38 4.16 -3.73
N SER A 43 -6.45 3.59 -4.26
CA SER A 43 -7.80 3.94 -3.84
C SER A 43 -7.82 3.90 -2.32
N PRO A 44 -8.46 4.88 -1.64
CA PRO A 44 -8.51 4.90 -0.19
C PRO A 44 -8.99 3.52 0.28
N LEU A 45 -8.21 2.90 1.17
CA LEU A 45 -8.49 1.57 1.67
C LEU A 45 -9.86 1.56 2.36
N GLU A 46 -10.79 0.80 1.82
CA GLU A 46 -12.15 0.73 2.34
C GLU A 46 -12.22 -0.22 3.54
N MET A 47 -12.60 0.33 4.69
CA MET A 47 -12.89 -0.44 5.90
C MET A 47 -14.35 -0.86 5.90
N ILE A 48 -14.62 -2.14 6.16
CA ILE A 48 -15.99 -2.68 6.23
C ILE A 48 -16.34 -3.16 7.63
N SER A 49 -17.61 -3.02 7.97
CA SER A 49 -18.21 -3.51 9.21
C SER A 49 -18.48 -5.02 9.16
N LEU A 50 -18.78 -5.62 10.34
CA LEU A 50 -19.22 -7.01 10.42
C LEU A 50 -20.45 -7.29 9.55
N ALA A 51 -21.42 -6.40 9.51
CA ALA A 51 -22.62 -6.57 8.72
C ALA A 51 -22.31 -6.67 7.23
N GLN A 52 -21.45 -5.78 6.73
CA GLN A 52 -20.98 -5.80 5.34
C GLN A 52 -20.12 -7.04 5.03
N ALA A 53 -19.22 -7.42 5.96
CA ALA A 53 -18.40 -8.62 5.81
C ALA A 53 -19.28 -9.89 5.73
N LYS A 54 -20.32 -9.99 6.57
CA LYS A 54 -21.29 -11.06 6.55
C LYS A 54 -22.06 -11.13 5.23
N GLU A 55 -22.57 -10.02 4.74
CA GLU A 55 -23.28 -9.94 3.45
C GLU A 55 -22.39 -10.42 2.28
N LEU A 56 -21.13 -9.95 2.26
CA LEU A 56 -20.16 -10.36 1.25
C LEU A 56 -19.77 -11.84 1.35
N PHE A 57 -19.72 -12.38 2.56
CA PHE A 57 -19.50 -13.80 2.79
C PHE A 57 -20.69 -14.65 2.26
N GLU A 58 -21.91 -14.27 2.60
CA GLU A 58 -23.13 -14.97 2.18
C GLU A 58 -23.33 -14.92 0.66
N SER A 59 -22.95 -13.84 0.01
CA SER A 59 -23.03 -13.69 -1.46
C SER A 59 -21.98 -14.52 -2.20
N GLN A 60 -20.96 -15.05 -1.55
CA GLN A 60 -19.86 -15.82 -2.15
C GLN A 60 -19.08 -15.07 -3.24
N HIS A 61 -19.15 -13.74 -3.28
CA HIS A 61 -18.46 -12.91 -4.27
C HIS A 61 -17.11 -12.39 -3.80
N ALA A 62 -16.72 -12.68 -2.56
CA ALA A 62 -15.48 -12.21 -1.96
C ALA A 62 -14.61 -13.36 -1.48
N LEU A 63 -13.29 -13.20 -1.61
CA LEU A 63 -12.30 -14.08 -1.02
C LEU A 63 -11.76 -13.43 0.25
N PHE A 64 -11.95 -14.09 1.39
CA PHE A 64 -11.40 -13.66 2.66
C PHE A 64 -9.93 -14.08 2.78
N ILE A 65 -9.10 -13.16 3.30
CA ILE A 65 -7.66 -13.38 3.46
C ILE A 65 -7.27 -13.08 4.90
N ASP A 66 -6.82 -14.11 5.59
CA ASP A 66 -6.35 -14.04 6.97
C ASP A 66 -4.89 -13.59 7.01
N ALA A 67 -4.63 -12.42 7.62
CA ALA A 67 -3.30 -11.86 7.77
C ALA A 67 -2.57 -12.35 9.04
N ARG A 68 -3.23 -13.16 9.89
CA ARG A 68 -2.67 -13.69 11.13
C ARG A 68 -1.55 -14.70 10.84
N HIS A 69 -0.85 -15.07 11.91
CA HIS A 69 0.12 -16.16 11.84
C HIS A 69 -0.58 -17.49 11.48
N GLU A 70 0.11 -18.39 10.80
CA GLU A 70 -0.40 -19.69 10.40
C GLU A 70 -0.98 -20.48 11.58
N PHE A 71 -0.30 -20.43 12.72
CA PHE A 71 -0.76 -21.08 13.95
C PHE A 71 -2.14 -20.59 14.39
N ASP A 72 -2.39 -19.29 14.33
CA ASP A 72 -3.69 -18.69 14.73
C ASP A 72 -4.78 -19.01 13.72
N TYR A 73 -4.42 -19.07 12.43
CA TYR A 73 -5.31 -19.50 11.35
C TYR A 73 -5.74 -20.95 11.53
N ASP A 74 -4.81 -21.85 11.86
CA ASP A 74 -5.06 -23.28 12.08
C ASP A 74 -5.91 -23.56 13.35
N GLN A 75 -5.96 -22.63 14.30
CA GLN A 75 -6.84 -22.71 15.48
C GLN A 75 -8.28 -22.34 15.18
N GLY A 76 -8.52 -21.71 14.04
CA GLY A 76 -9.82 -21.31 13.58
C GLY A 76 -9.77 -20.04 12.75
N HIS A 77 -10.51 -20.06 11.66
CA HIS A 77 -10.56 -18.96 10.70
C HIS A 77 -11.95 -18.80 10.04
N ILE A 78 -12.20 -17.70 9.37
CA ILE A 78 -13.44 -17.51 8.59
C ILE A 78 -13.50 -18.59 7.51
N ARG A 79 -14.60 -19.33 7.46
CA ARG A 79 -14.77 -20.45 6.53
C ARG A 79 -14.46 -20.06 5.08
N GLY A 80 -13.60 -20.84 4.43
CA GLY A 80 -13.17 -20.60 3.05
C GLY A 80 -12.14 -19.49 2.89
N ALA A 81 -11.65 -18.88 3.97
CA ALA A 81 -10.55 -17.93 3.90
C ALA A 81 -9.24 -18.63 3.54
N ILE A 82 -8.31 -17.86 2.99
CA ILE A 82 -6.94 -18.33 2.78
C ILE A 82 -5.99 -17.58 3.72
N ASN A 83 -5.01 -18.28 4.27
CA ASN A 83 -3.97 -17.62 5.05
C ASN A 83 -2.90 -17.00 4.15
N VAL A 84 -2.61 -15.74 4.42
CA VAL A 84 -1.48 -14.98 3.86
C VAL A 84 -0.84 -14.20 5.01
N ALA A 85 -0.08 -14.91 5.84
CA ALA A 85 0.62 -14.29 6.95
C ALA A 85 1.51 -13.14 6.46
N LEU A 86 1.29 -11.92 6.97
CA LEU A 86 1.96 -10.71 6.51
C LEU A 86 3.49 -10.86 6.43
N LYS A 87 4.09 -11.49 7.44
CA LYS A 87 5.55 -11.71 7.52
C LYS A 87 6.10 -12.66 6.44
N LYS A 88 5.23 -13.46 5.82
CA LYS A 88 5.58 -14.43 4.77
C LYS A 88 4.96 -14.06 3.42
N PHE A 89 4.55 -12.81 3.22
CA PHE A 89 3.83 -12.36 2.03
C PHE A 89 4.50 -12.82 0.73
N ASP A 90 5.82 -12.65 0.63
CA ASP A 90 6.57 -12.99 -0.59
C ASP A 90 6.50 -14.49 -0.94
N ALA A 91 6.42 -15.35 0.06
CA ALA A 91 6.25 -16.80 -0.13
C ALA A 91 4.87 -17.15 -0.74
N HIS A 92 3.87 -16.29 -0.54
CA HIS A 92 2.51 -16.47 -1.07
C HIS A 92 2.29 -15.87 -2.46
N LEU A 93 3.23 -15.07 -2.99
CA LEU A 93 3.09 -14.37 -4.28
C LEU A 93 2.74 -15.32 -5.44
N ALA A 94 3.36 -16.49 -5.52
CA ALA A 94 3.09 -17.47 -6.58
C ALA A 94 1.63 -17.97 -6.56
N ARG A 95 1.03 -18.11 -5.38
CA ARG A 95 -0.38 -18.47 -5.18
C ARG A 95 -1.29 -17.30 -5.49
N LEU A 96 -0.98 -16.13 -4.96
CA LEU A 96 -1.74 -14.89 -5.17
C LEU A 96 -1.81 -14.47 -6.64
N ASN A 97 -0.75 -14.70 -7.40
CA ASN A 97 -0.71 -14.38 -8.83
C ASN A 97 -1.65 -15.25 -9.69
N LYS A 98 -2.19 -16.34 -9.15
CA LYS A 98 -3.21 -17.16 -9.82
C LYS A 98 -4.62 -16.61 -9.63
N ILE A 99 -4.82 -15.68 -8.69
CA ILE A 99 -6.11 -15.04 -8.42
C ILE A 99 -6.28 -13.88 -9.41
N PRO A 100 -7.43 -13.76 -10.10
CA PRO A 100 -7.71 -12.62 -10.96
C PRO A 100 -7.59 -11.29 -10.20
N LYS A 101 -6.92 -10.30 -10.77
CA LYS A 101 -6.58 -9.06 -10.08
C LYS A 101 -7.80 -8.17 -9.72
N ASN A 102 -8.93 -8.41 -10.33
CA ASN A 102 -10.22 -7.76 -10.03
C ASN A 102 -11.08 -8.52 -9.00
N THR A 103 -10.61 -9.66 -8.48
CA THR A 103 -11.31 -10.38 -7.42
C THR A 103 -11.48 -9.48 -6.20
N LEU A 104 -12.67 -9.45 -5.61
CA LEU A 104 -12.91 -8.77 -4.32
C LEU A 104 -12.20 -9.56 -3.21
N LEU A 105 -11.19 -8.94 -2.62
CA LEU A 105 -10.44 -9.49 -1.50
C LEU A 105 -10.84 -8.77 -0.21
N ILE A 106 -11.09 -9.53 0.85
CA ILE A 106 -11.37 -8.98 2.18
C ILE A 106 -10.29 -9.47 3.13
N THR A 107 -9.38 -8.60 3.50
CA THR A 107 -8.35 -8.92 4.48
C THR A 107 -8.89 -8.74 5.90
N TYR A 108 -8.45 -9.60 6.80
CA TYR A 108 -8.73 -9.48 8.23
C TYR A 108 -7.55 -9.98 9.07
N CYS A 109 -7.52 -9.58 10.33
CA CYS A 109 -6.62 -10.13 11.34
C CYS A 109 -7.37 -10.38 12.65
N ASP A 110 -6.74 -10.30 13.81
CA ASP A 110 -7.41 -10.60 15.08
C ASP A 110 -8.57 -9.64 15.38
N GLY A 111 -8.37 -8.35 15.20
CA GLY A 111 -9.37 -7.30 15.48
C GLY A 111 -8.80 -5.90 15.36
N ALA A 112 -9.50 -4.92 15.94
CA ALA A 112 -9.25 -3.50 15.75
C ALA A 112 -7.84 -3.00 16.15
N GLU A 113 -7.17 -3.69 17.04
CA GLU A 113 -5.80 -3.32 17.48
C GLU A 113 -4.71 -3.92 16.57
N CYS A 114 -5.08 -4.72 15.57
CA CYS A 114 -4.17 -5.41 14.69
C CYS A 114 -4.05 -4.71 13.33
N ASN A 115 -2.88 -4.22 12.97
CA ASN A 115 -2.63 -3.52 11.71
C ASN A 115 -2.24 -4.47 10.55
N SER A 116 -2.04 -5.76 10.79
CA SER A 116 -1.55 -6.70 9.78
C SER A 116 -2.46 -6.82 8.56
N SER A 117 -3.79 -6.72 8.74
CA SER A 117 -4.74 -6.74 7.62
C SER A 117 -4.65 -5.49 6.74
N ILE A 118 -4.41 -4.33 7.35
CA ILE A 118 -4.22 -3.07 6.64
C ILE A 118 -2.93 -3.13 5.80
N GLU A 119 -1.82 -3.53 6.42
CA GLU A 119 -0.52 -3.66 5.75
C GLU A 119 -0.57 -4.70 4.63
N LEU A 120 -1.26 -5.83 4.86
CA LEU A 120 -1.47 -6.85 3.84
C LEU A 120 -2.28 -6.30 2.66
N SER A 121 -3.33 -5.51 2.93
CA SER A 121 -4.14 -4.88 1.87
C SER A 121 -3.30 -3.97 0.98
N VAL A 122 -2.43 -3.17 1.56
CA VAL A 122 -1.51 -2.31 0.80
C VAL A 122 -0.61 -3.15 -0.10
N LYS A 123 0.01 -4.22 0.42
CA LYS A 123 0.85 -5.13 -0.36
C LYS A 123 0.09 -5.83 -1.49
N LEU A 124 -1.17 -6.20 -1.26
CA LEU A 124 -2.03 -6.78 -2.30
C LEU A 124 -2.31 -5.76 -3.40
N MET A 125 -2.64 -4.51 -3.05
CA MET A 125 -2.86 -3.45 -4.04
C MET A 125 -1.57 -3.13 -4.82
N GLU A 126 -0.43 -3.06 -4.16
CA GLU A 126 0.89 -2.91 -4.80
C GLU A 126 1.21 -4.07 -5.76
N SER A 127 0.68 -5.27 -5.47
CA SER A 127 0.78 -6.46 -6.33
C SER A 127 -0.24 -6.48 -7.46
N GLY A 128 -1.03 -5.39 -7.64
CA GLY A 128 -1.96 -5.18 -8.75
C GLY A 128 -3.40 -5.59 -8.50
N PHE A 129 -3.79 -5.98 -7.28
CA PHE A 129 -5.19 -6.20 -6.95
C PHE A 129 -5.94 -4.86 -6.87
N THR A 130 -7.07 -4.75 -7.56
CA THR A 130 -7.82 -3.49 -7.71
C THR A 130 -9.02 -3.37 -6.79
N ASN A 131 -9.42 -4.45 -6.12
CA ASN A 131 -10.62 -4.50 -5.29
C ASN A 131 -10.31 -5.16 -3.94
N VAL A 132 -9.74 -4.39 -3.02
CA VAL A 132 -9.30 -4.86 -1.70
C VAL A 132 -10.01 -4.04 -0.62
N LYS A 133 -10.62 -4.72 0.35
CA LYS A 133 -11.27 -4.13 1.52
C LYS A 133 -10.70 -4.74 2.79
N VAL A 134 -10.86 -4.05 3.92
CA VAL A 134 -10.43 -4.53 5.24
C VAL A 134 -11.64 -4.73 6.13
N PHE A 135 -11.80 -5.93 6.64
CA PHE A 135 -12.72 -6.19 7.73
C PHE A 135 -12.01 -5.89 9.07
N PHE A 136 -12.28 -4.69 9.60
CA PHE A 136 -11.54 -4.15 10.75
C PHE A 136 -11.85 -4.88 12.07
N GLY A 137 -13.09 -5.36 12.24
CA GLY A 137 -13.47 -6.16 13.41
C GLY A 137 -12.77 -7.52 13.50
N GLY A 138 -12.33 -8.04 12.36
CA GLY A 138 -11.48 -9.20 12.25
C GLY A 138 -12.06 -10.50 12.85
N TRP A 139 -11.16 -11.40 13.17
CA TRP A 139 -11.52 -12.71 13.73
C TRP A 139 -12.34 -12.63 15.01
N GLN A 140 -11.97 -11.74 15.93
CA GLN A 140 -12.64 -11.65 17.22
C GLN A 140 -14.12 -11.30 17.08
N GLU A 141 -14.45 -10.32 16.24
CA GLU A 141 -15.82 -9.91 16.01
C GLU A 141 -16.61 -10.98 15.25
N TRP A 142 -16.00 -11.61 14.25
CA TRP A 142 -16.60 -12.69 13.48
C TRP A 142 -16.96 -13.91 14.37
N ASN A 143 -15.99 -14.37 15.17
CA ASN A 143 -16.16 -15.51 16.07
C ASN A 143 -17.14 -15.22 17.22
N SER A 144 -17.11 -14.01 17.78
CA SER A 144 -18.07 -13.57 18.82
C SER A 144 -19.51 -13.55 18.30
N ALA A 145 -19.70 -13.22 17.02
CA ALA A 145 -20.99 -13.28 16.34
C ALA A 145 -21.43 -14.70 15.95
N LYS A 146 -20.62 -15.74 16.26
CA LYS A 146 -20.88 -17.15 15.92
C LYS A 146 -21.16 -17.37 14.45
N LEU A 147 -20.44 -16.64 13.59
CA LEU A 147 -20.52 -16.79 12.13
C LEU A 147 -19.70 -18.01 11.66
N PRO A 148 -19.88 -18.49 10.44
CA PRO A 148 -19.25 -19.72 9.96
C PRO A 148 -17.72 -19.69 10.01
N ILE A 149 -17.13 -20.71 10.62
CA ILE A 149 -15.66 -20.89 10.77
C ILE A 149 -15.23 -22.27 10.27
N GLU A 150 -13.94 -22.41 10.04
CA GLU A 150 -13.20 -23.67 9.82
C GLU A 150 -12.00 -23.73 10.78
N GLU A 151 -11.57 -24.98 11.15
CA GLU A 151 -10.40 -25.29 11.96
C GLU A 151 -9.40 -26.12 11.15
#